data_1ab4ab883e7985da853b6cb7e91586d1
#
_entry.id   1ab4ab883e7985da853b6cb7e91586d1
#
_cell.length_a   1.000
_cell.length_b   1.000
_cell.length_c   1.000
_cell.angle_alpha   90.00
_cell.angle_beta   90.00
_cell.angle_gamma   90.00
#
_symmetry.space_group_name_H-M   'P 1'
#
loop_
_entity.id
_entity.type
_entity.pdbx_description
1 polymer ?
#
loop_
_entity_poly.entity_id
_entity_poly.type
_entity_poly.pdbx_seq_one_letter_code
_entity_poly.pdbx_strand_id
1 'polypeptide(L)'
;QYDVDLFWDCNQDNEPNFTNRCREVKGEHLLVKIKKESIQRLLHAYNYRAALMLAQDIEAFMPDEAMKMLRAAECRLQLDQSGYAKAMKGVEHKFMPIEMGNQRRVFEYVLGLQIKMQQGNYADFLRGLTPVVMDIFELCLKDRLRITLDEFCRRDYEGSYRVSVDVMKQSEMGQQILKALQNGFQTLEITEGYVGSMTILKIFEDMSSETALLDDLRQMREIAT
;
A
#
# COMPACT_ATOMS: atom_id res chain seq x y z
N GLN A 1 8.29 -29.78 21.61
CA GLN A 1 6.99 -30.17 21.03
C GLN A 1 6.35 -31.13 22.01
N TYR A 2 5.41 -30.66 22.84
CA TYR A 2 4.70 -31.51 23.80
C TYR A 2 3.37 -31.87 23.14
N ASP A 3 3.22 -33.13 22.74
CA ASP A 3 1.92 -33.73 22.47
C ASP A 3 1.20 -33.83 23.81
N VAL A 4 0.28 -32.94 24.07
CA VAL A 4 -0.59 -33.04 25.24
C VAL A 4 -1.75 -33.93 24.85
N ASP A 5 -1.65 -35.17 25.18
CA ASP A 5 -2.77 -36.09 25.10
C ASP A 5 -3.78 -35.74 26.20
N LEU A 6 -4.91 -35.15 25.78
CA LEU A 6 -6.02 -34.89 26.69
C LEU A 6 -6.83 -36.16 26.89
N PHE A 7 -6.76 -36.69 28.08
CA PHE A 7 -7.60 -37.82 28.52
C PHE A 7 -8.93 -37.27 29.04
N TRP A 8 -10.01 -37.64 28.38
CA TRP A 8 -11.36 -37.36 28.86
C TRP A 8 -11.92 -38.58 29.54
N ASP A 9 -12.23 -38.47 30.83
CA ASP A 9 -12.94 -39.54 31.56
C ASP A 9 -14.45 -39.45 31.27
N CYS A 10 -14.97 -40.46 30.56
CA CYS A 10 -16.38 -40.56 30.20
C CYS A 10 -17.22 -41.32 31.22
N ASN A 11 -16.76 -41.51 32.45
CA ASN A 11 -17.51 -42.20 33.47
C ASN A 11 -18.64 -41.34 34.04
N GLN A 12 -19.77 -41.29 33.34
CA GLN A 12 -21.02 -40.70 33.87
C GLN A 12 -22.01 -41.75 34.43
N ASP A 13 -21.73 -43.02 34.29
CA ASP A 13 -22.62 -44.09 34.78
C ASP A 13 -22.08 -44.64 36.05
N ASN A 14 -22.89 -44.54 37.12
CA ASN A 14 -22.65 -45.08 38.47
C ASN A 14 -22.67 -46.64 38.50
N GLU A 15 -22.02 -47.28 37.55
CA GLU A 15 -21.86 -48.76 37.61
C GLU A 15 -20.50 -49.17 38.22
N PRO A 16 -20.48 -50.13 39.09
CA PRO A 16 -19.28 -50.51 39.87
C PRO A 16 -18.19 -51.26 39.06
N ASN A 17 -18.28 -51.31 37.77
CA ASN A 17 -17.25 -51.83 36.86
C ASN A 17 -16.47 -50.73 36.20
N PHE A 18 -15.37 -50.36 36.81
CA PHE A 18 -14.37 -49.48 36.21
C PHE A 18 -13.75 -50.12 34.97
N THR A 19 -14.42 -50.01 33.84
CA THR A 19 -13.76 -50.13 32.56
C THR A 19 -13.19 -48.76 32.24
N ASN A 20 -11.86 -48.64 32.23
CA ASN A 20 -11.17 -47.41 31.77
C ASN A 20 -11.64 -47.08 30.36
N ARG A 21 -12.64 -46.19 30.23
CA ARG A 21 -13.09 -45.64 28.97
C ARG A 21 -12.36 -44.31 28.73
N CYS A 22 -11.04 -44.33 28.83
CA CYS A 22 -10.22 -43.19 28.40
C CYS A 22 -10.14 -43.20 26.89
N ARG A 23 -10.63 -42.15 26.25
CA ARG A 23 -10.43 -41.92 24.82
C ARG A 23 -9.30 -40.93 24.65
N GLU A 24 -8.23 -41.37 24.00
CA GLU A 24 -7.16 -40.47 23.56
C GLU A 24 -7.72 -39.48 22.58
N VAL A 25 -7.80 -38.21 22.96
CA VAL A 25 -8.14 -37.11 22.05
C VAL A 25 -6.84 -36.56 21.54
N LYS A 26 -6.53 -36.82 20.29
CA LYS A 26 -5.38 -36.16 19.63
C LYS A 26 -5.58 -34.66 19.73
N GLY A 27 -4.65 -33.95 20.40
CA GLY A 27 -4.68 -32.51 20.61
C GLY A 27 -4.54 -31.67 19.34
N GLU A 28 -4.38 -32.32 18.18
CA GLU A 28 -4.18 -31.69 16.87
C GLU A 28 -5.29 -30.69 16.53
N HIS A 29 -6.56 -31.07 16.74
CA HIS A 29 -7.69 -30.14 16.45
C HIS A 29 -7.70 -28.90 17.34
N LEU A 30 -7.30 -29.05 18.62
CA LEU A 30 -7.19 -27.91 19.52
C LEU A 30 -6.05 -27.00 19.11
N LEU A 31 -4.90 -27.56 18.74
CA LEU A 31 -3.75 -26.79 18.25
C LEU A 31 -4.09 -26.03 16.97
N VAL A 32 -4.78 -26.66 16.01
CA VAL A 32 -5.26 -26.03 14.78
C VAL A 32 -6.21 -24.88 15.11
N LYS A 33 -7.13 -25.05 16.06
CA LYS A 33 -8.05 -23.98 16.49
C LYS A 33 -7.28 -22.78 17.05
N ILE A 34 -6.33 -23.03 17.97
CA ILE A 34 -5.50 -21.95 18.56
C ILE A 34 -4.69 -21.22 17.49
N LYS A 35 -4.09 -21.96 16.54
CA LYS A 35 -3.35 -21.36 15.43
C LYS A 35 -4.26 -20.49 14.53
N LYS A 36 -5.47 -20.96 14.21
CA LYS A 36 -6.46 -20.16 13.45
C LYS A 36 -6.85 -18.87 14.16
N GLU A 37 -7.10 -18.90 15.46
CA GLU A 37 -7.37 -17.71 16.27
C GLU A 37 -6.17 -16.76 16.28
N SER A 38 -4.95 -17.29 16.36
CA SER A 38 -3.73 -16.49 16.28
C SER A 38 -3.53 -15.84 14.90
N ILE A 39 -3.83 -16.59 13.82
CA ILE A 39 -3.83 -16.03 12.45
C ILE A 39 -4.82 -14.86 12.35
N GLN A 40 -6.04 -15.01 12.87
CA GLN A 40 -7.03 -13.92 12.86
C GLN A 40 -6.52 -12.67 13.59
N ARG A 41 -5.89 -12.83 14.77
CA ARG A 41 -5.29 -11.71 15.50
C ARG A 41 -4.17 -11.03 14.70
N LEU A 42 -3.33 -11.80 14.03
CA LEU A 42 -2.27 -11.27 13.15
C LEU A 42 -2.84 -10.52 11.94
N LEU A 43 -3.95 -11.00 11.37
CA LEU A 43 -4.65 -10.32 10.29
C LEU A 43 -5.22 -8.98 10.74
N HIS A 44 -5.84 -8.91 11.92
CA HIS A 44 -6.32 -7.66 12.51
C HIS A 44 -5.19 -6.67 12.81
N ALA A 45 -3.99 -7.18 13.08
CA ALA A 45 -2.78 -6.37 13.25
C ALA A 45 -2.07 -6.04 11.92
N TYR A 46 -2.63 -6.44 10.78
CA TYR A 46 -2.02 -6.32 9.44
C TYR A 46 -0.64 -6.97 9.32
N ASN A 47 -0.35 -7.98 10.15
CA ASN A 47 0.90 -8.74 10.09
C ASN A 47 0.73 -9.97 9.21
N TYR A 48 0.56 -9.74 7.91
CA TYR A 48 0.28 -10.81 6.95
C TYR A 48 1.40 -11.82 6.82
N ARG A 49 2.66 -11.38 6.97
CA ARG A 49 3.81 -12.28 6.92
C ARG A 49 3.78 -13.31 8.05
N ALA A 50 3.59 -12.88 9.29
CA ALA A 50 3.49 -13.79 10.43
C ALA A 50 2.23 -14.68 10.34
N ALA A 51 1.11 -14.12 9.86
CA ALA A 51 -0.11 -14.89 9.62
C ALA A 51 0.11 -16.00 8.58
N LEU A 52 0.81 -15.69 7.47
CA LEU A 52 1.15 -16.67 6.43
C LEU A 52 2.06 -17.77 6.96
N MET A 53 3.11 -17.43 7.70
CA MET A 53 4.02 -18.43 8.31
C MET A 53 3.25 -19.37 9.23
N LEU A 54 2.38 -18.84 10.08
CA LEU A 54 1.57 -19.64 10.99
C LEU A 54 0.53 -20.50 10.25
N ALA A 55 -0.02 -19.99 9.14
CA ALA A 55 -0.95 -20.74 8.29
C ALA A 55 -0.27 -21.88 7.54
N GLN A 56 1.00 -21.74 7.15
CA GLN A 56 1.79 -22.81 6.55
C GLN A 56 1.97 -24.00 7.49
N ASP A 57 2.11 -23.77 8.80
CA ASP A 57 2.21 -24.85 9.79
C ASP A 57 0.94 -25.72 9.86
N ILE A 58 -0.20 -25.19 9.43
CA ILE A 58 -1.50 -25.88 9.44
C ILE A 58 -2.11 -25.93 8.03
N GLU A 59 -1.28 -25.94 6.98
CA GLU A 59 -1.74 -25.83 5.58
C GLU A 59 -2.78 -26.89 5.22
N ALA A 60 -2.64 -28.12 5.73
CA ALA A 60 -3.61 -29.20 5.51
C ALA A 60 -5.04 -28.88 6.04
N PHE A 61 -5.16 -27.92 6.97
CA PHE A 61 -6.43 -27.50 7.59
C PHE A 61 -6.89 -26.11 7.12
N MET A 62 -6.20 -25.52 6.13
CA MET A 62 -6.52 -24.23 5.56
C MET A 62 -7.09 -24.40 4.14
N PRO A 63 -8.13 -23.64 3.77
CA PRO A 63 -8.56 -23.57 2.38
C PRO A 63 -7.43 -23.03 1.48
N ASP A 64 -7.24 -23.63 0.30
CA ASP A 64 -6.23 -23.20 -0.67
C ASP A 64 -6.40 -21.71 -1.06
N GLU A 65 -7.65 -21.27 -1.20
CA GLU A 65 -7.97 -19.87 -1.48
C GLU A 65 -7.51 -18.94 -0.37
N ALA A 66 -7.68 -19.33 0.91
CA ALA A 66 -7.21 -18.52 2.05
C ALA A 66 -5.69 -18.40 2.06
N MET A 67 -4.95 -19.46 1.73
CA MET A 67 -3.50 -19.42 1.58
C MET A 67 -3.05 -18.49 0.45
N LYS A 68 -3.74 -18.54 -0.68
CA LYS A 68 -3.49 -17.62 -1.82
C LYS A 68 -3.75 -16.17 -1.42
N MET A 69 -4.85 -15.90 -0.72
CA MET A 69 -5.20 -14.56 -0.25
C MET A 69 -4.19 -14.00 0.75
N LEU A 70 -3.68 -14.81 1.67
CA LEU A 70 -2.63 -14.41 2.62
C LEU A 70 -1.33 -14.04 1.89
N ARG A 71 -0.91 -14.86 0.92
CA ARG A 71 0.26 -14.55 0.07
C ARG A 71 0.04 -13.26 -0.72
N ALA A 72 -1.14 -13.08 -1.29
CA ALA A 72 -1.49 -11.88 -2.03
C ALA A 72 -1.47 -10.62 -1.14
N ALA A 73 -1.98 -10.71 0.09
CA ALA A 73 -1.96 -9.61 1.04
C ALA A 73 -0.52 -9.22 1.45
N GLU A 74 0.37 -10.19 1.66
CA GLU A 74 1.79 -9.93 1.91
C GLU A 74 2.45 -9.24 0.71
N CYS A 75 2.24 -9.75 -0.52
CA CYS A 75 2.79 -9.14 -1.74
C CYS A 75 2.32 -7.69 -1.91
N ARG A 76 1.05 -7.38 -1.58
CA ARG A 76 0.53 -6.01 -1.64
C ARG A 76 1.28 -5.07 -0.71
N LEU A 77 1.52 -5.46 0.54
CA LEU A 77 2.30 -4.64 1.48
C LEU A 77 3.74 -4.40 1.03
N GLN A 78 4.30 -5.34 0.28
CA GLN A 78 5.65 -5.24 -0.29
C GLN A 78 5.67 -4.52 -1.65
N LEU A 79 4.52 -4.08 -2.17
CA LEU A 79 4.34 -3.53 -3.51
C LEU A 79 4.79 -4.49 -4.64
N ASP A 80 4.85 -5.80 -4.34
CA ASP A 80 5.18 -6.84 -5.31
C ASP A 80 3.95 -7.21 -6.15
N GLN A 81 3.76 -6.47 -7.24
CA GLN A 81 2.65 -6.69 -8.15
C GLN A 81 2.73 -8.05 -8.87
N SER A 82 3.94 -8.53 -9.13
CA SER A 82 4.14 -9.80 -9.82
C SER A 82 3.80 -10.99 -8.91
N GLY A 83 4.24 -10.94 -7.66
CA GLY A 83 3.89 -11.90 -6.62
C GLY A 83 2.40 -11.94 -6.34
N TYR A 84 1.75 -10.76 -6.26
CA TYR A 84 0.30 -10.66 -6.12
C TYR A 84 -0.43 -11.37 -7.28
N ALA A 85 -0.06 -11.07 -8.53
CA ALA A 85 -0.70 -11.67 -9.70
C ALA A 85 -0.55 -13.21 -9.73
N LYS A 86 0.62 -13.72 -9.32
CA LYS A 86 0.85 -15.16 -9.18
C LYS A 86 0.00 -15.78 -8.07
N ALA A 87 -0.07 -15.13 -6.90
CA ALA A 87 -0.84 -15.61 -5.76
C ALA A 87 -2.35 -15.66 -6.07
N MET A 88 -2.86 -14.67 -6.79
CA MET A 88 -4.29 -14.56 -7.14
C MET A 88 -4.70 -15.40 -8.35
N LYS A 89 -3.80 -16.17 -8.95
CA LYS A 89 -4.15 -17.02 -10.09
C LYS A 89 -5.20 -18.08 -9.70
N GLY A 90 -6.36 -18.04 -10.39
CA GLY A 90 -7.49 -18.93 -10.13
C GLY A 90 -8.34 -18.58 -8.91
N VAL A 91 -8.17 -17.40 -8.33
CA VAL A 91 -9.08 -16.82 -7.33
C VAL A 91 -10.10 -15.94 -8.06
N GLU A 92 -11.40 -16.20 -7.85
CA GLU A 92 -12.48 -15.47 -8.55
C GLU A 92 -12.65 -14.04 -8.09
N HIS A 93 -12.35 -13.76 -6.81
CA HIS A 93 -12.54 -12.42 -6.23
C HIS A 93 -11.40 -11.45 -6.62
N LYS A 94 -11.79 -10.35 -7.25
CA LYS A 94 -10.86 -9.24 -7.53
C LYS A 94 -10.86 -8.25 -6.36
N PHE A 95 -9.77 -8.21 -5.61
CA PHE A 95 -9.63 -7.28 -4.46
C PHE A 95 -8.95 -5.95 -4.81
N MET A 96 -8.67 -5.73 -6.08
CA MET A 96 -7.99 -4.53 -6.55
C MET A 96 -8.99 -3.58 -7.21
N PRO A 97 -9.24 -2.39 -6.65
CA PRO A 97 -10.14 -1.40 -7.26
C PRO A 97 -9.50 -0.73 -8.48
N ILE A 98 -8.15 -0.75 -8.59
CA ILE A 98 -7.38 -0.15 -9.70
C ILE A 98 -6.56 -1.25 -10.35
N GLU A 99 -6.79 -1.50 -11.65
CA GLU A 99 -6.23 -2.68 -12.30
C GLU A 99 -4.79 -2.49 -12.76
N MET A 100 -4.38 -1.31 -13.22
CA MET A 100 -3.04 -1.13 -13.85
C MET A 100 -2.43 0.26 -13.67
N GLY A 101 -1.11 0.34 -13.89
CA GLY A 101 -0.36 1.58 -14.07
C GLY A 101 0.12 2.24 -12.78
N ASN A 102 0.53 3.50 -12.92
CA ASN A 102 1.05 4.32 -11.83
C ASN A 102 -0.01 4.59 -10.75
N GLN A 103 -1.28 4.75 -11.16
CA GLN A 103 -2.41 4.95 -10.23
C GLN A 103 -2.50 3.80 -9.22
N ARG A 104 -2.37 2.55 -9.69
CA ARG A 104 -2.35 1.38 -8.80
C ARG A 104 -1.19 1.44 -7.82
N ARG A 105 0.02 1.77 -8.30
CA ARG A 105 1.20 1.85 -7.43
C ARG A 105 1.01 2.89 -6.33
N VAL A 106 0.54 4.08 -6.68
CA VAL A 106 0.25 5.16 -5.72
C VAL A 106 -0.84 4.72 -4.73
N PHE A 107 -1.92 4.12 -5.21
CA PHE A 107 -3.00 3.63 -4.36
C PHE A 107 -2.52 2.58 -3.35
N GLU A 108 -1.76 1.57 -3.78
CA GLU A 108 -1.21 0.55 -2.89
C GLU A 108 -0.23 1.14 -1.87
N TYR A 109 0.55 2.14 -2.28
CA TYR A 109 1.45 2.84 -1.37
C TYR A 109 0.67 3.61 -0.28
N VAL A 110 -0.39 4.33 -0.66
CA VAL A 110 -1.27 5.04 0.30
C VAL A 110 -1.92 4.06 1.27
N LEU A 111 -2.43 2.91 0.80
CA LEU A 111 -2.95 1.87 1.69
C LEU A 111 -1.88 1.33 2.64
N GLY A 112 -0.65 1.15 2.17
CA GLY A 112 0.49 0.77 3.01
C GLY A 112 0.78 1.79 4.10
N LEU A 113 0.69 3.09 3.79
CA LEU A 113 0.82 4.17 4.78
C LEU A 113 -0.31 4.15 5.81
N GLN A 114 -1.55 3.95 5.38
CA GLN A 114 -2.69 3.80 6.28
C GLN A 114 -2.49 2.65 7.27
N ILE A 115 -2.00 1.51 6.79
CA ILE A 115 -1.68 0.35 7.64
C ILE A 115 -0.58 0.71 8.65
N LYS A 116 0.49 1.41 8.26
CA LYS A 116 1.54 1.86 9.18
C LYS A 116 0.98 2.76 10.28
N MET A 117 0.08 3.67 9.94
CA MET A 117 -0.60 4.53 10.90
C MET A 117 -1.44 3.70 11.89
N GLN A 118 -2.20 2.71 11.42
CA GLN A 118 -3.02 1.83 12.27
C GLN A 118 -2.17 0.92 13.16
N GLN A 119 -0.98 0.55 12.72
CA GLN A 119 0.00 -0.20 13.51
C GLN A 119 0.75 0.66 14.54
N GLY A 120 0.53 1.98 14.58
CA GLY A 120 1.27 2.92 15.42
C GLY A 120 2.69 3.23 14.92
N ASN A 121 3.04 2.82 13.71
CA ASN A 121 4.34 3.06 13.08
C ASN A 121 4.41 4.48 12.49
N TYR A 122 4.20 5.50 13.34
CA TYR A 122 4.07 6.90 12.90
C TYR A 122 5.33 7.44 12.22
N ALA A 123 6.51 7.03 12.65
CA ALA A 123 7.77 7.46 12.03
C ALA A 123 7.86 7.00 10.56
N ASP A 124 7.48 5.77 10.27
CA ASP A 124 7.49 5.24 8.90
C ASP A 124 6.35 5.82 8.06
N PHE A 125 5.20 6.09 8.68
CA PHE A 125 4.11 6.82 8.05
C PHE A 125 4.57 8.21 7.59
N LEU A 126 5.17 9.00 8.49
CA LEU A 126 5.65 10.35 8.20
C LEU A 126 6.75 10.37 7.12
N ARG A 127 7.71 9.43 7.19
CA ARG A 127 8.75 9.29 6.15
C ARG A 127 8.19 9.00 4.78
N GLY A 128 7.09 8.23 4.71
CA GLY A 128 6.46 7.86 3.46
C GLY A 128 5.49 8.92 2.90
N LEU A 129 5.11 9.92 3.69
CA LEU A 129 4.09 10.88 3.31
C LEU A 129 4.59 11.83 2.20
N THR A 130 5.77 12.42 2.36
CA THR A 130 6.32 13.37 1.38
C THR A 130 6.50 12.76 -0.02
N PRO A 131 7.09 11.57 -0.19
CA PRO A 131 7.19 10.93 -1.50
C PRO A 131 5.83 10.67 -2.15
N VAL A 132 4.83 10.20 -1.39
CA VAL A 132 3.51 9.89 -1.96
C VAL A 132 2.76 11.13 -2.41
N VAL A 133 2.93 12.25 -1.69
CA VAL A 133 2.36 13.53 -2.12
C VAL A 133 2.93 13.93 -3.48
N MET A 134 4.24 13.81 -3.68
CA MET A 134 4.86 14.08 -4.99
C MET A 134 4.32 13.15 -6.08
N ASP A 135 4.22 11.85 -5.81
CA ASP A 135 3.65 10.88 -6.76
C ASP A 135 2.21 11.21 -7.14
N ILE A 136 1.38 11.67 -6.19
CA ILE A 136 -0.01 12.09 -6.45
C ILE A 136 -0.03 13.37 -7.30
N PHE A 137 0.81 14.36 -6.99
CA PHE A 137 0.90 15.60 -7.77
C PHE A 137 1.32 15.32 -9.22
N GLU A 138 2.33 14.47 -9.43
CA GLU A 138 2.76 14.04 -10.76
C GLU A 138 1.66 13.28 -11.50
N LEU A 139 0.94 12.40 -10.81
CA LEU A 139 -0.18 11.65 -11.37
C LEU A 139 -1.30 12.59 -11.81
N CYS A 140 -1.68 13.56 -10.97
CA CYS A 140 -2.69 14.55 -11.30
C CYS A 140 -2.24 15.42 -12.50
N LEU A 141 -0.98 15.85 -12.52
CA LEU A 141 -0.42 16.63 -13.61
C LEU A 141 -0.59 15.91 -14.96
N LYS A 142 -0.25 14.63 -14.98
CA LYS A 142 -0.38 13.77 -16.17
C LYS A 142 -1.83 13.50 -16.55
N ASP A 143 -2.69 13.17 -15.58
CA ASP A 143 -4.05 12.73 -15.88
C ASP A 143 -4.99 13.88 -16.20
N ARG A 144 -4.83 15.03 -15.54
CA ARG A 144 -5.73 16.20 -15.70
C ARG A 144 -5.25 17.20 -16.73
N LEU A 145 -3.96 17.52 -16.70
CA LEU A 145 -3.39 18.52 -17.63
C LEU A 145 -2.66 17.89 -18.83
N ARG A 146 -2.45 16.58 -18.83
CA ARG A 146 -1.67 15.87 -19.86
C ARG A 146 -0.22 16.33 -19.94
N ILE A 147 0.30 16.88 -18.85
CA ILE A 147 1.66 17.35 -18.71
C ILE A 147 2.50 16.28 -18.01
N THR A 148 3.70 16.05 -18.53
CA THR A 148 4.72 15.19 -17.90
C THR A 148 5.89 16.03 -17.40
N LEU A 149 6.67 15.52 -16.45
CA LEU A 149 7.83 16.24 -15.92
C LEU A 149 8.86 16.54 -17.02
N ASP A 150 8.98 15.70 -18.03
CA ASP A 150 9.94 15.88 -19.14
C ASP A 150 9.64 17.15 -20.00
N GLU A 151 8.46 17.76 -19.86
CA GLU A 151 8.08 18.97 -20.59
C GLU A 151 8.67 20.26 -19.99
N PHE A 152 9.08 20.21 -18.71
CA PHE A 152 9.62 21.36 -18.02
C PHE A 152 10.81 21.06 -17.11
N CYS A 153 11.25 19.80 -17.07
CA CYS A 153 12.38 19.35 -16.26
C CYS A 153 13.42 18.65 -17.12
N ARG A 154 14.65 18.69 -16.66
CA ARG A 154 15.72 17.79 -17.11
C ARG A 154 16.09 16.81 -15.98
N ARG A 155 16.60 15.65 -16.32
CA ARG A 155 17.19 14.74 -15.35
C ARG A 155 18.64 15.14 -15.10
N ASP A 156 19.02 15.20 -13.83
CA ASP A 156 20.43 15.34 -13.46
C ASP A 156 21.18 13.99 -13.53
N TYR A 157 22.45 13.99 -13.19
CA TYR A 157 23.30 12.80 -13.22
C TYR A 157 22.87 11.71 -12.21
N GLU A 158 22.10 12.08 -11.17
CA GLU A 158 21.53 11.16 -10.19
C GLU A 158 20.15 10.64 -10.61
N GLY A 159 19.62 11.12 -11.75
CA GLY A 159 18.31 10.77 -12.27
C GLY A 159 17.16 11.58 -11.68
N SER A 160 17.44 12.57 -10.83
CA SER A 160 16.43 13.46 -10.24
C SER A 160 15.97 14.52 -11.22
N TYR A 161 14.70 14.90 -11.15
CA TYR A 161 14.14 15.95 -11.99
C TYR A 161 14.47 17.33 -11.45
N ARG A 162 14.99 18.18 -12.34
CA ARG A 162 15.23 19.61 -12.09
C ARG A 162 14.47 20.46 -13.09
N VAL A 163 13.82 21.50 -12.60
CA VAL A 163 13.18 22.52 -13.45
C VAL A 163 14.21 23.11 -14.39
N SER A 164 13.92 23.18 -15.68
CA SER A 164 14.83 23.71 -16.70
C SER A 164 14.13 24.66 -17.65
N VAL A 165 14.55 25.90 -17.63
CA VAL A 165 14.03 26.95 -18.54
C VAL A 165 14.35 26.60 -19.99
N ASP A 166 15.49 26.00 -20.26
CA ASP A 166 15.89 25.62 -21.62
C ASP A 166 14.96 24.54 -22.19
N VAL A 167 14.53 23.55 -21.36
CA VAL A 167 13.56 22.54 -21.78
C VAL A 167 12.21 23.20 -22.07
N MET A 168 11.74 24.08 -21.19
CA MET A 168 10.45 24.76 -21.36
C MET A 168 10.39 25.64 -22.65
N LYS A 169 11.48 26.21 -23.08
CA LYS A 169 11.52 27.00 -24.30
C LYS A 169 11.42 26.18 -25.59
N GLN A 170 11.59 24.84 -25.54
CA GLN A 170 11.65 24.00 -26.73
C GLN A 170 10.27 23.58 -27.25
N SER A 171 9.21 23.71 -26.45
CA SER A 171 7.85 23.30 -26.84
C SER A 171 6.83 24.39 -26.50
N GLU A 172 5.70 24.36 -27.20
CA GLU A 172 4.58 25.28 -26.92
C GLU A 172 4.03 25.03 -25.50
N MET A 173 3.88 23.77 -25.11
CA MET A 173 3.45 23.38 -23.76
C MET A 173 4.46 23.86 -22.71
N GLY A 174 5.74 23.69 -22.95
CA GLY A 174 6.80 24.20 -22.06
C GLY A 174 6.74 25.73 -21.87
N GLN A 175 6.47 26.48 -22.93
CA GLN A 175 6.31 27.94 -22.84
C GLN A 175 5.07 28.34 -22.01
N GLN A 176 3.96 27.60 -22.14
CA GLN A 176 2.78 27.79 -21.29
C GLN A 176 3.10 27.51 -19.82
N ILE A 177 3.82 26.42 -19.53
CA ILE A 177 4.27 26.08 -18.18
C ILE A 177 5.19 27.15 -17.62
N LEU A 178 6.15 27.64 -18.41
CA LEU A 178 7.04 28.74 -18.00
C LEU A 178 6.24 29.99 -17.58
N LYS A 179 5.24 30.35 -18.36
CA LYS A 179 4.36 31.48 -18.06
C LYS A 179 3.55 31.23 -16.79
N ALA A 180 3.00 30.02 -16.63
CA ALA A 180 2.27 29.61 -15.42
C ALA A 180 3.14 29.73 -14.17
N LEU A 181 4.40 29.29 -14.23
CA LEU A 181 5.35 29.41 -13.13
C LEU A 181 5.72 30.89 -12.85
N GLN A 182 5.94 31.69 -13.87
CA GLN A 182 6.21 33.10 -13.70
C GLN A 182 5.04 33.84 -13.03
N ASN A 183 3.82 33.56 -13.44
CA ASN A 183 2.61 34.09 -12.82
C ASN A 183 2.48 33.60 -11.36
N GLY A 184 2.62 32.33 -11.16
CA GLY A 184 2.43 31.69 -9.84
C GLY A 184 3.46 32.11 -8.80
N PHE A 185 4.70 32.36 -9.19
CA PHE A 185 5.77 32.84 -8.31
C PHE A 185 5.95 34.36 -8.36
N GLN A 186 5.19 35.06 -9.19
CA GLN A 186 5.28 36.50 -9.38
C GLN A 186 6.71 36.98 -9.73
N THR A 187 7.40 36.24 -10.59
CA THR A 187 8.78 36.50 -10.99
C THR A 187 8.96 36.31 -12.50
N LEU A 188 9.87 37.08 -13.10
CA LEU A 188 10.26 36.86 -14.50
C LEU A 188 11.34 35.78 -14.66
N GLU A 189 12.10 35.55 -13.61
CA GLU A 189 13.19 34.56 -13.60
C GLU A 189 12.82 33.35 -12.79
N ILE A 190 12.76 32.21 -13.45
CA ILE A 190 12.53 30.92 -12.76
C ILE A 190 13.87 30.32 -12.37
N THR A 191 14.04 30.08 -11.09
CA THR A 191 15.24 29.43 -10.55
C THR A 191 15.24 27.95 -10.89
N GLU A 192 16.28 27.47 -11.53
CA GLU A 192 16.49 26.05 -11.78
C GLU A 192 16.80 25.34 -10.46
N GLY A 193 16.00 24.33 -10.11
CA GLY A 193 16.12 23.58 -8.88
C GLY A 193 15.36 22.26 -8.95
N TYR A 194 15.41 21.48 -7.88
CA TYR A 194 14.60 20.27 -7.79
C TYR A 194 13.11 20.60 -7.90
N VAL A 195 12.39 19.78 -8.68
CA VAL A 195 10.95 19.92 -8.77
C VAL A 195 10.30 19.53 -7.46
N GLY A 196 9.45 20.39 -6.93
CA GLY A 196 8.72 20.15 -5.69
C GLY A 196 7.22 20.28 -5.89
N SER A 197 6.44 19.88 -4.89
CA SER A 197 4.98 19.97 -4.89
C SER A 197 4.48 21.41 -5.15
N MET A 198 5.21 22.42 -4.65
CA MET A 198 4.88 23.82 -4.92
C MET A 198 4.97 24.17 -6.41
N THR A 199 6.01 23.72 -7.10
CA THR A 199 6.17 23.96 -8.54
C THR A 199 4.98 23.40 -9.32
N ILE A 200 4.59 22.15 -9.01
CA ILE A 200 3.45 21.50 -9.66
C ILE A 200 2.14 22.21 -9.30
N LEU A 201 1.96 22.60 -8.04
CA LEU A 201 0.77 23.31 -7.60
C LEU A 201 0.61 24.65 -8.36
N LYS A 202 1.69 25.40 -8.60
CA LYS A 202 1.64 26.64 -9.36
C LYS A 202 1.23 26.44 -10.81
N ILE A 203 1.65 25.33 -11.43
CA ILE A 203 1.19 24.95 -12.76
C ILE A 203 -0.33 24.67 -12.74
N PHE A 204 -0.81 23.94 -11.76
CA PHE A 204 -2.24 23.67 -11.61
C PHE A 204 -3.05 24.94 -11.37
N GLU A 205 -2.60 25.87 -10.52
CA GLU A 205 -3.28 27.13 -10.21
C GLU A 205 -3.51 28.01 -11.44
N ASP A 206 -2.56 28.02 -12.38
CA ASP A 206 -2.67 28.81 -13.60
C ASP A 206 -3.41 28.08 -14.74
N MET A 207 -3.21 26.76 -14.86
CA MET A 207 -3.65 26.01 -16.04
C MET A 207 -4.93 25.16 -15.81
N SER A 208 -5.39 24.99 -14.57
CA SER A 208 -6.58 24.20 -14.24
C SER A 208 -7.74 25.05 -13.81
N SER A 209 -8.94 24.69 -14.26
CA SER A 209 -10.20 25.28 -13.78
C SER A 209 -10.88 24.42 -12.67
N GLU A 210 -10.29 23.30 -12.27
CA GLU A 210 -10.86 22.37 -11.29
C GLU A 210 -10.59 22.83 -9.85
N THR A 211 -11.43 23.73 -9.33
CA THR A 211 -11.24 24.34 -7.99
C THR A 211 -11.20 23.31 -6.86
N ALA A 212 -12.06 22.29 -6.88
CA ALA A 212 -12.09 21.25 -5.85
C ALA A 212 -10.77 20.46 -5.79
N LEU A 213 -10.21 20.09 -6.95
CA LEU A 213 -8.91 19.41 -7.02
C LEU A 213 -7.78 20.31 -6.50
N LEU A 214 -7.83 21.60 -6.84
CA LEU A 214 -6.84 22.56 -6.34
C LEU A 214 -6.86 22.70 -4.82
N ASP A 215 -8.04 22.72 -4.21
CA ASP A 215 -8.17 22.78 -2.76
C ASP A 215 -7.64 21.51 -2.08
N ASP A 216 -7.92 20.33 -2.65
CA ASP A 216 -7.36 19.07 -2.17
C ASP A 216 -5.82 19.05 -2.25
N LEU A 217 -5.25 19.49 -3.38
CA LEU A 217 -3.79 19.55 -3.57
C LEU A 217 -3.13 20.54 -2.60
N ARG A 218 -3.76 21.69 -2.32
CA ARG A 218 -3.28 22.65 -1.32
C ARG A 218 -3.24 22.04 0.09
N GLN A 219 -4.34 21.38 0.50
CA GLN A 219 -4.41 20.72 1.78
C GLN A 219 -3.36 19.60 1.91
N MET A 220 -3.22 18.77 0.89
CA MET A 220 -2.21 17.71 0.89
C MET A 220 -0.79 18.27 1.05
N ARG A 221 -0.50 19.39 0.40
CA ARG A 221 0.80 20.05 0.53
C ARG A 221 1.04 20.59 1.95
N GLU A 222 0.05 21.22 2.56
CA GLU A 222 0.15 21.74 3.93
C GLU A 222 0.44 20.63 4.95
N ILE A 223 -0.13 19.45 4.75
CA ILE A 223 0.12 18.29 5.62
C ILE A 223 1.55 17.74 5.45
N ALA A 224 2.14 17.89 4.27
CA ALA A 224 3.45 17.30 3.94
C ALA A 224 4.65 18.24 4.20
N THR A 225 4.42 19.48 4.59
CA THR A 225 5.44 20.49 4.94
C THR A 225 5.53 20.71 6.44
#